data_6b4102a18a07f5bbd537fe62a913135f
#
_entry.id   6b4102a18a07f5bbd537fe62a913135f
#
_cell.length_a   1.000
_cell.length_b   1.000
_cell.length_c   1.000
_cell.angle_alpha   90.00
_cell.angle_beta   90.00
_cell.angle_gamma   90.00
#
_symmetry.space_group_name_H-M   'P 1'
#
loop_
_entity.id
_entity.type
_entity.pdbx_description
1 polymer ?
#
loop_
_entity_poly.entity_id
_entity_poly.type
_entity_poly.pdbx_seq_one_letter_code
_entity_poly.pdbx_strand_id
1 'polypeptide(L)'
;MAKGSVRKKGKKWYYRFYVEDASGKMVQKEYAGTESKSETEKLLRKALEDYENKKFVARAESLTVGELLDMWAEEELKAGTLSNGTVENYLSAIRCTKKHPIADRKLKTVTAEHLQSFLDLLTFGGEFPDGKVRKGYSKDYIHSFSAVLQQSFRFAVFPKQLISFNPMQYIKLKRQAEEVDLFSDDEVEEGTQPISHEDYERLIKYLEKKNPPAILPIQIAYYAGLRIGETCGLTWQDINLEEQCLTIKRSIRYDGTKHKNVIGTTKRKKVRIVDFGDTLTEILKAARREQLKSRMQYGELYHRNYYKEVHVKNRVYYEYYHLDGTQEVPADYKEISFVCLRPDGSLELPSTLGIVCRSVSKKLEGFEDFHFHQLRHTYTSNLLSNGAAPKDVQELLGHSDVSTTMNIYAHSTRKAKRDSARLLDKVASNA
;
A
#
# COMPACT_ATOMS: atom_id res chain seq x y z
N MET A 1 8.06 -1.69 -38.65
CA MET A 1 7.22 -1.86 -39.86
C MET A 1 7.96 -2.75 -40.84
N ALA A 2 7.32 -3.84 -41.27
CA ALA A 2 7.87 -4.71 -42.30
C ALA A 2 7.99 -3.92 -43.62
N LYS A 3 9.17 -3.95 -44.24
CA LYS A 3 9.42 -3.27 -45.53
C LYS A 3 9.08 -4.20 -46.67
N GLY A 4 8.24 -3.78 -47.60
CA GLY A 4 7.90 -4.50 -48.80
C GLY A 4 8.19 -3.67 -50.06
N SER A 5 8.23 -4.33 -51.21
CA SER A 5 8.44 -3.69 -52.50
C SER A 5 7.60 -4.35 -53.59
N VAL A 6 7.30 -3.61 -54.64
CA VAL A 6 6.61 -4.12 -55.83
C VAL A 6 7.58 -4.14 -57.02
N ARG A 7 7.49 -5.15 -57.89
CA ARG A 7 8.24 -5.20 -59.13
C ARG A 7 7.39 -5.74 -60.27
N LYS A 8 7.71 -5.31 -61.50
CA LYS A 8 7.07 -5.80 -62.71
C LYS A 8 7.74 -7.06 -63.24
N LYS A 9 6.96 -8.06 -63.56
CA LYS A 9 7.43 -9.27 -64.27
C LYS A 9 6.44 -9.52 -65.44
N GLY A 10 6.91 -9.36 -66.65
CA GLY A 10 6.06 -9.46 -67.83
C GLY A 10 4.92 -8.44 -67.80
N LYS A 11 3.68 -8.92 -68.02
CA LYS A 11 2.46 -8.08 -68.03
C LYS A 11 1.92 -7.77 -66.60
N LYS A 12 2.40 -8.46 -65.55
CA LYS A 12 1.89 -8.34 -64.19
C LYS A 12 2.89 -7.74 -63.23
N TRP A 13 2.38 -7.06 -62.16
CA TRP A 13 3.12 -6.61 -61.01
C TRP A 13 3.08 -7.69 -59.95
N TYR A 14 4.20 -7.80 -59.17
CA TYR A 14 4.34 -8.69 -58.05
C TYR A 14 4.71 -7.86 -56.83
N TYR A 15 4.26 -8.28 -55.64
CA TYR A 15 4.66 -7.66 -54.37
C TYR A 15 5.43 -8.69 -53.54
N ARG A 16 6.39 -8.20 -52.76
CA ARG A 16 7.24 -9.03 -51.90
C ARG A 16 7.53 -8.32 -50.60
N PHE A 17 7.60 -9.09 -49.52
CA PHE A 17 7.98 -8.62 -48.20
C PHE A 17 8.61 -9.77 -47.40
N TYR A 18 9.27 -9.42 -46.30
CA TYR A 18 9.89 -10.37 -45.41
C TYR A 18 8.92 -10.89 -44.39
N VAL A 19 8.88 -12.21 -44.18
CA VAL A 19 8.11 -12.91 -43.15
C VAL A 19 9.09 -13.77 -42.32
N GLU A 20 8.81 -13.88 -41.04
CA GLU A 20 9.54 -14.75 -40.14
C GLU A 20 9.06 -16.19 -40.32
N ASP A 21 9.96 -17.13 -40.53
CA ASP A 21 9.65 -18.56 -40.61
C ASP A 21 9.53 -19.20 -39.22
N ALA A 22 9.21 -20.50 -39.16
CA ALA A 22 9.05 -21.25 -37.91
C ALA A 22 10.33 -21.32 -37.04
N SER A 23 11.48 -20.97 -37.61
CA SER A 23 12.79 -20.94 -36.92
C SER A 23 13.17 -19.52 -36.45
N GLY A 24 12.32 -18.50 -36.68
CA GLY A 24 12.62 -17.11 -36.39
C GLY A 24 13.44 -16.37 -37.43
N LYS A 25 13.75 -17.02 -38.58
CA LYS A 25 14.55 -16.42 -39.64
C LYS A 25 13.69 -15.65 -40.63
N MET A 26 14.13 -14.45 -41.01
CA MET A 26 13.45 -13.61 -41.99
C MET A 26 13.62 -14.13 -43.40
N VAL A 27 12.55 -14.57 -44.03
CA VAL A 27 12.52 -15.10 -45.41
C VAL A 27 11.67 -14.18 -46.26
N GLN A 28 12.19 -13.83 -47.47
CA GLN A 28 11.43 -13.02 -48.42
C GLN A 28 10.44 -13.88 -49.17
N LYS A 29 9.15 -13.52 -49.10
CA LYS A 29 8.08 -14.13 -49.93
C LYS A 29 7.60 -13.18 -50.99
N GLU A 30 7.34 -13.72 -52.18
CA GLU A 30 6.81 -12.97 -53.32
C GLU A 30 5.43 -13.49 -53.71
N TYR A 31 4.51 -12.60 -54.00
CA TYR A 31 3.12 -12.89 -54.37
C TYR A 31 2.75 -12.18 -55.66
N ALA A 32 1.90 -12.83 -56.49
CA ALA A 32 1.38 -12.22 -57.71
C ALA A 32 0.38 -11.10 -57.36
N GLY A 33 0.54 -9.98 -57.96
CA GLY A 33 -0.40 -8.84 -57.93
C GLY A 33 -1.24 -8.75 -59.19
N THR A 34 -1.56 -7.52 -59.63
CA THR A 34 -2.37 -7.23 -60.80
C THR A 34 -1.53 -6.64 -61.94
N GLU A 35 -2.17 -6.29 -63.06
CA GLU A 35 -1.53 -5.54 -64.14
C GLU A 35 -1.27 -4.07 -63.78
N SER A 36 -1.94 -3.56 -62.74
CA SER A 36 -1.82 -2.18 -62.22
C SER A 36 -0.81 -2.13 -61.05
N LYS A 37 0.15 -1.19 -61.15
CA LYS A 37 1.11 -0.94 -60.07
C LYS A 37 0.40 -0.46 -58.81
N SER A 38 -0.52 0.48 -58.94
CA SER A 38 -1.24 1.06 -57.81
C SER A 38 -2.11 0.05 -57.04
N GLU A 39 -2.76 -0.87 -57.75
CA GLU A 39 -3.55 -1.93 -57.12
C GLU A 39 -2.63 -2.94 -56.43
N THR A 40 -1.48 -3.27 -57.03
CA THR A 40 -0.49 -4.18 -56.41
C THR A 40 0.13 -3.56 -55.15
N GLU A 41 0.33 -2.23 -55.10
CA GLU A 41 0.74 -1.52 -53.90
C GLU A 41 -0.31 -1.54 -52.79
N LYS A 42 -1.61 -1.45 -53.16
CA LYS A 42 -2.71 -1.65 -52.19
C LYS A 42 -2.72 -3.06 -51.63
N LEU A 43 -2.52 -4.07 -52.47
CA LEU A 43 -2.41 -5.46 -52.03
C LEU A 43 -1.20 -5.67 -51.12
N LEU A 44 -0.05 -5.06 -51.40
CA LEU A 44 1.11 -5.09 -50.53
C LEU A 44 0.81 -4.49 -49.17
N ARG A 45 0.19 -3.31 -49.11
CA ARG A 45 -0.19 -2.65 -47.84
C ARG A 45 -1.10 -3.55 -47.01
N LYS A 46 -2.14 -4.11 -47.65
CA LYS A 46 -3.05 -5.04 -46.97
C LYS A 46 -2.34 -6.31 -46.48
N ALA A 47 -1.47 -6.88 -47.29
CA ALA A 47 -0.72 -8.07 -46.91
C ALA A 47 0.28 -7.80 -45.75
N LEU A 48 0.90 -6.62 -45.72
CA LEU A 48 1.74 -6.18 -44.61
C LEU A 48 0.93 -5.99 -43.33
N GLU A 49 -0.23 -5.35 -43.41
CA GLU A 49 -1.15 -5.15 -42.30
C GLU A 49 -1.68 -6.51 -41.76
N ASP A 50 -2.11 -7.41 -42.66
CA ASP A 50 -2.53 -8.76 -42.29
C ASP A 50 -1.38 -9.58 -41.67
N TYR A 51 -0.17 -9.42 -42.12
CA TYR A 51 1.00 -10.10 -41.55
C TYR A 51 1.34 -9.57 -40.16
N GLU A 52 1.34 -8.25 -39.97
CA GLU A 52 1.57 -7.61 -38.67
C GLU A 52 0.45 -8.01 -37.69
N ASN A 53 -0.81 -7.98 -38.11
CA ASN A 53 -1.95 -8.42 -37.32
C ASN A 53 -1.86 -9.90 -36.93
N LYS A 54 -1.48 -10.79 -37.88
CA LYS A 54 -1.27 -12.21 -37.58
C LYS A 54 -0.10 -12.46 -36.60
N LYS A 55 0.97 -11.67 -36.72
CA LYS A 55 2.11 -11.75 -35.81
C LYS A 55 1.72 -11.35 -34.38
N PHE A 56 0.92 -10.30 -34.21
CA PHE A 56 0.32 -9.89 -32.93
C PHE A 56 -0.64 -10.97 -32.39
N VAL A 57 -1.50 -11.49 -33.26
CA VAL A 57 -2.44 -12.57 -32.91
C VAL A 57 -1.70 -13.84 -32.47
N ALA A 58 -0.64 -14.27 -33.16
CA ALA A 58 0.13 -15.44 -32.79
C ALA A 58 0.83 -15.29 -31.43
N ARG A 59 1.36 -14.08 -31.13
CA ARG A 59 2.02 -13.79 -29.84
C ARG A 59 1.03 -13.78 -28.68
N ALA A 60 -0.19 -13.28 -28.90
CA ALA A 60 -1.26 -13.31 -27.92
C ALA A 60 -1.86 -14.71 -27.73
N GLU A 61 -1.74 -15.64 -28.70
CA GLU A 61 -2.25 -17.00 -28.58
C GLU A 61 -1.54 -17.85 -27.53
N SER A 62 -0.28 -17.59 -27.25
CA SER A 62 0.49 -18.31 -26.25
C SER A 62 0.49 -17.61 -24.89
N LEU A 63 0.30 -16.29 -24.83
CA LEU A 63 0.47 -15.51 -23.62
C LEU A 63 -0.66 -15.77 -22.63
N THR A 64 -0.30 -16.02 -21.36
CA THR A 64 -1.24 -16.20 -20.26
C THR A 64 -1.52 -14.90 -19.51
N VAL A 65 -2.55 -14.89 -18.66
CA VAL A 65 -2.85 -13.75 -17.76
C VAL A 65 -1.69 -13.53 -16.79
N GLY A 66 -1.10 -14.59 -16.24
CA GLY A 66 0.03 -14.49 -15.32
C GLY A 66 1.25 -13.83 -15.95
N GLU A 67 1.57 -14.18 -17.20
CA GLU A 67 2.67 -13.55 -17.96
C GLU A 67 2.36 -12.08 -18.30
N LEU A 68 1.11 -11.74 -18.61
CA LEU A 68 0.70 -10.36 -18.79
C LEU A 68 0.91 -9.52 -17.51
N LEU A 69 0.53 -10.08 -16.36
CA LEU A 69 0.72 -9.42 -15.06
C LEU A 69 2.19 -9.17 -14.75
N ASP A 70 3.07 -10.13 -15.04
CA ASP A 70 4.52 -9.97 -14.87
C ASP A 70 5.07 -8.89 -15.79
N MET A 71 4.69 -8.92 -17.07
CA MET A 71 5.11 -7.94 -18.07
C MET A 71 4.69 -6.52 -17.67
N TRP A 72 3.44 -6.34 -17.26
CA TRP A 72 2.93 -5.06 -16.78
C TRP A 72 3.64 -4.58 -15.51
N ALA A 73 3.91 -5.50 -14.58
CA ALA A 73 4.61 -5.19 -13.33
C ALA A 73 6.02 -4.66 -13.59
N GLU A 74 6.75 -5.27 -14.52
CA GLU A 74 8.13 -4.84 -14.85
C GLU A 74 8.16 -3.53 -15.65
N GLU A 75 7.29 -3.39 -16.65
CA GLU A 75 7.37 -2.28 -17.59
C GLU A 75 6.66 -1.01 -17.11
N GLU A 76 5.51 -1.13 -16.41
CA GLU A 76 4.73 0.03 -15.96
C GLU A 76 4.71 0.20 -14.44
N LEU A 77 4.41 -0.87 -13.68
CA LEU A 77 4.21 -0.73 -12.24
C LEU A 77 5.49 -0.30 -11.51
N LYS A 78 6.61 -1.00 -11.76
CA LYS A 78 7.90 -0.70 -11.13
C LYS A 78 8.56 0.56 -11.70
N ALA A 79 8.33 0.86 -12.96
CA ALA A 79 8.84 2.06 -13.63
C ALA A 79 8.00 3.31 -13.33
N GLY A 80 6.75 3.14 -12.88
CA GLY A 80 5.78 4.21 -12.64
C GLY A 80 6.09 5.08 -11.42
N THR A 81 5.20 6.03 -11.13
CA THR A 81 5.33 7.03 -10.05
C THR A 81 4.56 6.68 -8.78
N LEU A 82 3.93 5.51 -8.71
CA LEU A 82 3.15 5.05 -7.56
C LEU A 82 4.01 4.94 -6.31
N SER A 83 3.41 5.15 -5.15
CA SER A 83 4.11 4.96 -3.87
C SER A 83 4.56 3.49 -3.72
N ASN A 84 5.70 3.26 -3.06
CA ASN A 84 6.19 1.90 -2.85
C ASN A 84 5.17 1.01 -2.12
N GLY A 85 4.39 1.57 -1.17
CA GLY A 85 3.32 0.83 -0.49
C GLY A 85 2.21 0.38 -1.46
N THR A 86 1.84 1.22 -2.43
CA THR A 86 0.89 0.85 -3.48
C THR A 86 1.48 -0.22 -4.40
N VAL A 87 2.74 -0.08 -4.77
CA VAL A 87 3.46 -1.08 -5.59
C VAL A 87 3.49 -2.43 -4.88
N GLU A 88 3.82 -2.48 -3.59
CA GLU A 88 3.83 -3.72 -2.79
C GLU A 88 2.44 -4.35 -2.69
N ASN A 89 1.38 -3.56 -2.48
CA ASN A 89 0.02 -4.07 -2.48
C ASN A 89 -0.37 -4.68 -3.83
N TYR A 90 0.00 -4.02 -4.94
CA TYR A 90 -0.26 -4.53 -6.28
C TYR A 90 0.55 -5.80 -6.58
N LEU A 91 1.82 -5.85 -6.19
CA LEU A 91 2.63 -7.07 -6.30
C LEU A 91 2.07 -8.21 -5.44
N SER A 92 1.51 -7.91 -4.27
CA SER A 92 0.81 -8.90 -3.44
C SER A 92 -0.44 -9.44 -4.15
N ALA A 93 -1.25 -8.56 -4.75
CA ALA A 93 -2.42 -8.95 -5.54
C ALA A 93 -2.03 -9.81 -6.75
N ILE A 94 -0.93 -9.46 -7.45
CA ILE A 94 -0.38 -10.27 -8.56
C ILE A 94 0.02 -11.66 -8.06
N ARG A 95 0.80 -11.74 -6.97
CA ARG A 95 1.21 -13.04 -6.38
C ARG A 95 0.01 -13.91 -5.99
N CYS A 96 -1.04 -13.31 -5.46
CA CYS A 96 -2.28 -14.01 -5.14
C CYS A 96 -3.03 -14.46 -6.39
N THR A 97 -3.17 -13.60 -7.40
CA THR A 97 -3.80 -13.93 -8.69
C THR A 97 -3.07 -15.09 -9.38
N LYS A 98 -1.73 -15.12 -9.33
CA LYS A 98 -0.91 -16.18 -9.93
C LYS A 98 -1.07 -17.55 -9.27
N LYS A 99 -1.64 -17.63 -8.07
CA LYS A 99 -1.99 -18.89 -7.41
C LYS A 99 -3.37 -19.44 -7.86
N HIS A 100 -4.13 -18.65 -8.62
CA HIS A 100 -5.45 -19.03 -9.10
C HIS A 100 -5.38 -19.45 -10.57
N PRO A 101 -6.16 -20.47 -11.01
CA PRO A 101 -6.17 -20.97 -12.40
C PRO A 101 -6.44 -19.91 -13.47
N ILE A 102 -7.00 -18.76 -13.09
CA ILE A 102 -7.18 -17.63 -14.00
C ILE A 102 -5.84 -17.15 -14.60
N ALA A 103 -4.73 -17.30 -13.86
CA ALA A 103 -3.41 -16.88 -14.30
C ALA A 103 -2.88 -17.74 -15.47
N ASP A 104 -3.26 -19.01 -15.52
CA ASP A 104 -2.81 -19.97 -16.55
C ASP A 104 -3.66 -19.88 -17.82
N ARG A 105 -4.78 -19.15 -17.77
CA ARG A 105 -5.63 -18.98 -18.95
C ARG A 105 -4.93 -18.13 -20.00
N LYS A 106 -5.02 -18.58 -21.26
CA LYS A 106 -4.52 -17.82 -22.42
C LYS A 106 -5.29 -16.52 -22.56
N LEU A 107 -4.58 -15.43 -22.77
CA LEU A 107 -5.14 -14.06 -22.79
C LEU A 107 -6.31 -13.91 -23.78
N LYS A 108 -6.25 -14.58 -24.94
CA LYS A 108 -7.33 -14.61 -25.94
C LYS A 108 -8.62 -15.29 -25.48
N THR A 109 -8.53 -16.22 -24.55
CA THR A 109 -9.67 -17.01 -24.08
C THR A 109 -10.30 -16.47 -22.82
N VAL A 110 -9.71 -15.42 -22.24
CA VAL A 110 -10.24 -14.77 -21.03
C VAL A 110 -11.43 -13.90 -21.39
N THR A 111 -12.56 -14.20 -20.76
CA THR A 111 -13.79 -13.44 -20.87
C THR A 111 -14.04 -12.60 -19.62
N ALA A 112 -14.96 -11.63 -19.73
CA ALA A 112 -15.41 -10.86 -18.56
C ALA A 112 -16.02 -11.80 -17.48
N GLU A 113 -16.70 -12.87 -17.88
CA GLU A 113 -17.27 -13.85 -16.96
C GLU A 113 -16.20 -14.55 -16.11
N HIS A 114 -15.09 -14.97 -16.72
CA HIS A 114 -13.98 -15.59 -15.99
C HIS A 114 -13.38 -14.64 -14.94
N LEU A 115 -13.20 -13.35 -15.30
CA LEU A 115 -12.66 -12.35 -14.39
C LEU A 115 -13.67 -11.97 -13.31
N GLN A 116 -14.98 -11.91 -13.65
CA GLN A 116 -16.05 -11.67 -12.68
C GLN A 116 -16.11 -12.80 -11.65
N SER A 117 -16.12 -14.05 -12.10
CA SER A 117 -16.14 -15.23 -11.22
C SER A 117 -14.92 -15.25 -10.27
N PHE A 118 -13.74 -14.88 -10.78
CA PHE A 118 -12.54 -14.74 -9.94
C PHE A 118 -12.71 -13.68 -8.87
N LEU A 119 -13.18 -12.49 -9.24
CA LEU A 119 -13.39 -11.37 -8.29
C LEU A 119 -14.54 -11.65 -7.32
N ASP A 120 -15.58 -12.37 -7.78
CA ASP A 120 -16.68 -12.80 -6.91
C ASP A 120 -16.19 -13.82 -5.86
N LEU A 121 -15.36 -14.79 -6.23
CA LEU A 121 -14.72 -15.71 -5.28
C LEU A 121 -13.89 -14.96 -4.24
N LEU A 122 -13.11 -13.98 -4.67
CA LEU A 122 -12.33 -13.17 -3.74
C LEU A 122 -13.23 -12.31 -2.83
N THR A 123 -14.39 -11.86 -3.32
CA THR A 123 -15.32 -10.99 -2.58
C THR A 123 -16.13 -11.77 -1.56
N PHE A 124 -16.73 -12.89 -1.97
CA PHE A 124 -17.64 -13.66 -1.11
C PHE A 124 -16.94 -14.79 -0.36
N GLY A 125 -15.74 -15.17 -0.79
CA GLY A 125 -15.06 -16.35 -0.29
C GLY A 125 -15.65 -17.62 -0.91
N GLY A 126 -15.27 -18.75 -0.36
CA GLY A 126 -15.66 -20.07 -0.83
C GLY A 126 -14.48 -21.03 -0.92
N GLU A 127 -14.61 -22.08 -1.69
CA GLU A 127 -13.53 -23.03 -1.93
C GLU A 127 -12.53 -22.47 -2.96
N PHE A 128 -11.29 -22.31 -2.52
CA PHE A 128 -10.18 -21.83 -3.36
C PHE A 128 -9.53 -23.00 -4.10
N PRO A 129 -8.77 -22.75 -5.19
CA PRO A 129 -8.15 -23.82 -5.99
C PRO A 129 -7.21 -24.76 -5.24
N ASP A 130 -6.78 -24.37 -4.05
CA ASP A 130 -5.99 -25.22 -3.14
C ASP A 130 -6.84 -26.09 -2.22
N GLY A 131 -8.14 -26.20 -2.47
CA GLY A 131 -9.12 -26.99 -1.70
C GLY A 131 -9.48 -26.42 -0.33
N LYS A 132 -9.03 -25.19 -0.02
CA LYS A 132 -9.34 -24.56 1.27
C LYS A 132 -10.49 -23.58 1.15
N VAL A 133 -11.45 -23.71 2.04
CA VAL A 133 -12.53 -22.73 2.19
C VAL A 133 -12.01 -21.52 2.96
N ARG A 134 -12.19 -20.32 2.40
CA ARG A 134 -11.78 -19.05 3.01
C ARG A 134 -12.90 -18.04 2.96
N LYS A 135 -12.90 -17.12 3.94
CA LYS A 135 -13.76 -15.93 3.90
C LYS A 135 -13.31 -15.00 2.78
N GLY A 136 -14.21 -14.18 2.28
CA GLY A 136 -13.91 -13.14 1.32
C GLY A 136 -12.91 -12.09 1.89
N TYR A 137 -12.21 -11.44 0.99
CA TYR A 137 -11.27 -10.37 1.34
C TYR A 137 -12.01 -9.05 1.60
N SER A 138 -11.31 -8.13 2.31
CA SER A 138 -11.83 -6.77 2.52
C SER A 138 -12.03 -6.02 1.19
N LYS A 139 -12.98 -5.09 1.19
CA LYS A 139 -13.31 -4.23 0.04
C LYS A 139 -12.07 -3.55 -0.57
N ASP A 140 -11.20 -2.98 0.26
CA ASP A 140 -10.00 -2.27 -0.21
C ASP A 140 -9.00 -3.20 -0.88
N TYR A 141 -8.91 -4.45 -0.42
CA TYR A 141 -8.05 -5.43 -1.04
C TYR A 141 -8.62 -5.91 -2.37
N ILE A 142 -9.94 -6.10 -2.48
CA ILE A 142 -10.62 -6.39 -3.76
C ILE A 142 -10.40 -5.26 -4.78
N HIS A 143 -10.48 -4.01 -4.34
CA HIS A 143 -10.15 -2.86 -5.20
C HIS A 143 -8.71 -2.92 -5.73
N SER A 144 -7.75 -3.43 -4.96
CA SER A 144 -6.37 -3.63 -5.42
C SER A 144 -6.27 -4.67 -6.54
N PHE A 145 -6.98 -5.81 -6.43
CA PHE A 145 -7.06 -6.81 -7.51
C PHE A 145 -7.70 -6.23 -8.77
N SER A 146 -8.83 -5.55 -8.61
CA SER A 146 -9.52 -4.92 -9.74
C SER A 146 -8.63 -3.90 -10.45
N ALA A 147 -7.92 -3.05 -9.70
CA ALA A 147 -7.01 -2.06 -10.26
C ALA A 147 -5.83 -2.71 -11.02
N VAL A 148 -5.25 -3.77 -10.48
CA VAL A 148 -4.17 -4.53 -11.13
C VAL A 148 -4.66 -5.13 -12.45
N LEU A 149 -5.80 -5.84 -12.44
CA LEU A 149 -6.38 -6.43 -13.64
C LEU A 149 -6.77 -5.36 -14.66
N GLN A 150 -7.46 -4.28 -14.22
CA GLN A 150 -7.86 -3.19 -15.10
C GLN A 150 -6.67 -2.55 -15.82
N GLN A 151 -5.58 -2.29 -15.11
CA GLN A 151 -4.39 -1.65 -15.66
C GLN A 151 -3.59 -2.59 -16.55
N SER A 152 -3.41 -3.85 -16.16
CA SER A 152 -2.70 -4.85 -16.96
C SER A 152 -3.43 -5.20 -18.25
N PHE A 153 -4.76 -5.33 -18.24
CA PHE A 153 -5.53 -5.54 -19.45
C PHE A 153 -5.59 -4.29 -20.33
N ARG A 154 -5.59 -3.07 -19.74
CA ARG A 154 -5.41 -1.83 -20.51
C ARG A 154 -4.07 -1.79 -21.23
N PHE A 155 -3.00 -2.17 -20.55
CA PHE A 155 -1.66 -2.28 -21.12
C PHE A 155 -1.61 -3.33 -22.24
N ALA A 156 -2.34 -4.44 -22.13
CA ALA A 156 -2.46 -5.45 -23.17
C ALA A 156 -3.15 -4.90 -24.44
N VAL A 157 -4.13 -4.00 -24.29
CA VAL A 157 -4.78 -3.31 -25.43
C VAL A 157 -3.84 -2.28 -26.01
N PHE A 158 -3.27 -1.41 -25.20
CA PHE A 158 -2.32 -0.38 -25.60
C PHE A 158 -1.33 -0.11 -24.43
N PRO A 159 -0.02 -0.10 -24.67
CA PRO A 159 0.68 -0.08 -25.97
C PRO A 159 0.97 -1.46 -26.60
N LYS A 160 0.66 -2.59 -25.91
CA LYS A 160 1.12 -3.92 -26.35
C LYS A 160 0.32 -4.50 -27.54
N GLN A 161 -0.91 -4.06 -27.77
CA GLN A 161 -1.78 -4.52 -28.84
C GLN A 161 -1.95 -6.06 -28.89
N LEU A 162 -2.00 -6.70 -27.71
CA LEU A 162 -2.14 -8.15 -27.57
C LEU A 162 -3.60 -8.61 -27.68
N ILE A 163 -4.53 -7.73 -27.30
CA ILE A 163 -5.96 -7.95 -27.38
C ILE A 163 -6.64 -6.67 -27.90
N SER A 164 -7.80 -6.80 -28.50
CA SER A 164 -8.54 -5.69 -29.12
C SER A 164 -9.38 -4.88 -28.14
N PHE A 165 -9.74 -5.45 -26.98
CA PHE A 165 -10.55 -4.77 -25.95
C PHE A 165 -10.18 -5.25 -24.55
N ASN A 166 -10.46 -4.43 -23.54
CA ASN A 166 -10.23 -4.77 -22.15
C ASN A 166 -11.49 -5.42 -21.53
N PRO A 167 -11.48 -6.72 -21.19
CA PRO A 167 -12.65 -7.39 -20.62
C PRO A 167 -13.06 -6.85 -19.24
N MET A 168 -12.14 -6.18 -18.53
CA MET A 168 -12.42 -5.55 -17.24
C MET A 168 -13.42 -4.39 -17.32
N GLN A 169 -13.71 -3.85 -18.51
CA GLN A 169 -14.72 -2.78 -18.70
C GLN A 169 -16.14 -3.24 -18.35
N TYR A 170 -16.40 -4.54 -18.40
CA TYR A 170 -17.72 -5.13 -18.13
C TYR A 170 -17.86 -5.67 -16.70
N ILE A 171 -16.81 -5.57 -15.90
CA ILE A 171 -16.77 -6.08 -14.53
C ILE A 171 -17.48 -5.11 -13.57
N LYS A 172 -18.32 -5.67 -12.70
CA LYS A 172 -18.95 -4.96 -11.59
C LYS A 172 -18.48 -5.54 -10.28
N LEU A 173 -17.78 -4.73 -9.49
CA LEU A 173 -17.42 -5.14 -8.14
C LEU A 173 -18.68 -5.26 -7.29
N LYS A 174 -18.99 -6.47 -6.86
CA LYS A 174 -20.06 -6.75 -5.92
C LYS A 174 -19.62 -6.44 -4.51
N ARG A 175 -20.57 -6.27 -3.62
CA ARG A 175 -20.34 -6.07 -2.17
C ARG A 175 -21.03 -7.22 -1.44
N GLN A 176 -20.42 -7.66 -0.35
CA GLN A 176 -21.14 -8.49 0.60
C GLN A 176 -22.32 -7.65 1.14
N ALA A 177 -23.50 -8.22 1.16
CA ALA A 177 -24.61 -7.63 1.88
C ALA A 177 -24.26 -7.66 3.38
N GLU A 178 -24.34 -6.53 4.05
CA GLU A 178 -24.31 -6.49 5.51
C GLU A 178 -25.68 -7.01 5.95
N GLU A 179 -25.71 -8.24 6.48
CA GLU A 179 -26.90 -8.78 7.12
C GLU A 179 -27.06 -8.03 8.45
N VAL A 180 -27.91 -7.03 8.45
CA VAL A 180 -28.36 -6.40 9.69
C VAL A 180 -29.47 -7.26 10.25
N ASP A 181 -29.21 -7.97 11.34
CA ASP A 181 -30.26 -8.62 12.11
C ASP A 181 -31.06 -7.53 12.84
N LEU A 182 -32.22 -7.20 12.25
CA LEU A 182 -33.12 -6.17 12.77
C LEU A 182 -33.75 -6.53 14.14
N PHE A 183 -33.59 -7.77 14.57
CA PHE A 183 -34.22 -8.31 15.79
C PHE A 183 -33.21 -8.81 16.82
N SER A 184 -31.91 -8.66 16.56
CA SER A 184 -30.90 -8.91 17.58
C SER A 184 -30.88 -7.77 18.58
N ASP A 185 -30.92 -8.09 19.87
CA ASP A 185 -30.71 -7.14 20.95
C ASP A 185 -29.23 -6.73 21.10
N ASP A 186 -28.34 -7.31 20.31
CA ASP A 186 -26.94 -6.98 20.29
C ASP A 186 -26.75 -5.58 19.68
N GLU A 187 -26.28 -4.64 20.48
CA GLU A 187 -25.86 -3.34 19.99
C GLU A 187 -24.70 -3.59 19.00
N VAL A 188 -24.98 -3.41 17.71
CA VAL A 188 -23.95 -3.48 16.67
C VAL A 188 -22.98 -2.33 16.92
N GLU A 189 -21.92 -2.60 17.68
CA GLU A 189 -20.79 -1.69 17.80
C GLU A 189 -19.98 -1.74 16.51
N GLU A 190 -20.45 -1.01 15.49
CA GLU A 190 -19.70 -0.85 14.25
C GLU A 190 -18.46 -0.01 14.48
N GLY A 191 -17.28 -0.59 14.21
CA GLY A 191 -16.01 0.12 14.14
C GLY A 191 -15.05 -0.17 15.30
N THR A 192 -13.81 0.27 15.13
CA THR A 192 -12.75 0.12 16.12
C THR A 192 -13.02 1.04 17.31
N GLN A 193 -13.36 0.46 18.47
CA GLN A 193 -13.62 1.22 19.70
C GLN A 193 -12.34 1.93 20.18
N PRO A 194 -12.45 3.16 20.67
CA PRO A 194 -11.33 3.85 21.32
C PRO A 194 -10.95 3.14 22.63
N ILE A 195 -9.66 3.07 22.92
CA ILE A 195 -9.12 2.48 24.14
C ILE A 195 -9.44 3.42 25.30
N SER A 196 -10.07 2.91 26.37
CA SER A 196 -10.30 3.68 27.59
C SER A 196 -8.96 4.05 28.26
N HIS A 197 -8.97 5.06 29.14
CA HIS A 197 -7.76 5.41 29.88
C HIS A 197 -7.31 4.27 30.83
N GLU A 198 -8.25 3.57 31.42
CA GLU A 198 -8.01 2.43 32.28
C GLU A 198 -7.36 1.27 31.50
N ASP A 199 -7.88 0.96 30.31
CA ASP A 199 -7.27 -0.06 29.45
C ASP A 199 -5.90 0.37 28.94
N TYR A 200 -5.70 1.64 28.64
CA TYR A 200 -4.38 2.16 28.27
C TYR A 200 -3.38 1.92 29.42
N GLU A 201 -3.73 2.17 30.66
CA GLU A 201 -2.84 1.87 31.80
C GLU A 201 -2.57 0.36 31.97
N ARG A 202 -3.59 -0.49 31.74
CA ARG A 202 -3.43 -1.95 31.72
C ARG A 202 -2.46 -2.38 30.64
N LEU A 203 -2.57 -1.79 29.44
CA LEU A 203 -1.65 -2.03 28.32
C LEU A 203 -0.20 -1.67 28.69
N ILE A 204 0.02 -0.49 29.27
CA ILE A 204 1.36 -0.05 29.68
C ILE A 204 1.97 -1.01 30.72
N LYS A 205 1.20 -1.34 31.78
CA LYS A 205 1.63 -2.31 32.83
C LYS A 205 1.97 -3.70 32.25
N TYR A 206 1.23 -4.14 31.24
CA TYR A 206 1.53 -5.39 30.55
C TYR A 206 2.86 -5.30 29.77
N LEU A 207 3.07 -4.20 29.05
CA LEU A 207 4.26 -3.98 28.24
C LEU A 207 5.53 -3.80 29.09
N GLU A 208 5.45 -3.18 30.27
CA GLU A 208 6.57 -3.06 31.22
C GLU A 208 7.19 -4.43 31.54
N LYS A 209 6.34 -5.45 31.64
CA LYS A 209 6.78 -6.81 31.95
C LYS A 209 7.20 -7.64 30.72
N LYS A 210 6.65 -7.33 29.55
CA LYS A 210 6.78 -8.20 28.35
C LYS A 210 7.56 -7.57 27.21
N ASN A 211 7.47 -6.26 27.01
CA ASN A 211 8.09 -5.55 25.88
C ASN A 211 8.34 -4.07 26.19
N PRO A 212 9.21 -3.73 27.14
CA PRO A 212 9.47 -2.35 27.54
C PRO A 212 9.81 -1.42 26.37
N PRO A 213 10.56 -1.83 25.32
CA PRO A 213 10.89 -0.94 24.20
C PRO A 213 9.67 -0.45 23.40
N ALA A 214 8.54 -1.17 23.44
CA ALA A 214 7.32 -0.78 22.76
C ALA A 214 6.53 0.33 23.49
N ILE A 215 6.85 0.62 24.75
CA ILE A 215 6.10 1.59 25.56
C ILE A 215 6.17 2.98 24.98
N LEU A 216 7.38 3.49 24.74
CA LEU A 216 7.55 4.85 24.22
C LEU A 216 6.85 5.10 22.87
N PRO A 217 6.97 4.23 21.85
CA PRO A 217 6.21 4.37 20.62
C PRO A 217 4.69 4.37 20.83
N ILE A 218 4.17 3.53 21.73
CA ILE A 218 2.75 3.47 22.05
C ILE A 218 2.29 4.74 22.75
N GLN A 219 3.06 5.26 23.70
CA GLN A 219 2.78 6.54 24.39
C GLN A 219 2.74 7.72 23.40
N ILE A 220 3.73 7.82 22.51
CA ILE A 220 3.76 8.86 21.48
C ILE A 220 2.53 8.76 20.57
N ALA A 221 2.15 7.54 20.13
CA ALA A 221 0.98 7.36 19.30
C ALA A 221 -0.33 7.68 20.02
N TYR A 222 -0.43 7.36 21.32
CA TYR A 222 -1.60 7.65 22.15
C TYR A 222 -1.80 9.16 22.39
N TYR A 223 -0.71 9.90 22.69
CA TYR A 223 -0.77 11.32 23.03
C TYR A 223 -0.58 12.29 21.84
N ALA A 224 -0.11 11.81 20.69
CA ALA A 224 0.11 12.65 19.50
C ALA A 224 -0.52 12.09 18.21
N GLY A 225 -1.20 10.96 18.26
CA GLY A 225 -1.94 10.41 17.12
C GLY A 225 -1.10 10.01 15.92
N LEU A 226 0.18 9.70 16.09
CA LEU A 226 1.09 9.38 14.99
C LEU A 226 0.83 7.98 14.41
N ARG A 227 1.09 7.81 13.10
CA ARG A 227 1.10 6.48 12.48
C ARG A 227 2.35 5.72 12.89
N ILE A 228 2.29 4.38 12.92
CA ILE A 228 3.41 3.51 13.35
C ILE A 228 4.74 3.87 12.69
N GLY A 229 4.76 4.07 11.36
CA GLY A 229 5.97 4.44 10.64
C GLY A 229 6.44 5.87 10.92
N GLU A 230 5.53 6.81 11.20
CA GLU A 230 5.84 8.18 11.60
C GLU A 230 6.46 8.19 13.00
N THR A 231 5.89 7.42 13.92
CA THR A 231 6.40 7.26 15.29
C THR A 231 7.82 6.70 15.30
N CYS A 232 8.07 5.61 14.57
CA CYS A 232 9.41 5.04 14.44
C CYS A 232 10.39 5.96 13.69
N GLY A 233 9.88 6.83 12.80
CA GLY A 233 10.68 7.78 12.04
C GLY A 233 10.97 9.10 12.75
N LEU A 234 10.46 9.31 13.95
CA LEU A 234 10.65 10.53 14.72
C LEU A 234 12.10 10.63 15.22
N THR A 235 12.69 11.82 15.09
CA THR A 235 14.04 12.11 15.58
C THR A 235 14.00 13.21 16.64
N TRP A 236 15.02 13.30 17.48
CA TRP A 236 15.12 14.36 18.50
C TRP A 236 15.18 15.77 17.91
N GLN A 237 15.63 15.91 16.67
CA GLN A 237 15.65 17.20 15.95
C GLN A 237 14.25 17.65 15.49
N ASP A 238 13.27 16.76 15.48
CA ASP A 238 11.89 17.06 15.11
C ASP A 238 11.05 17.46 16.33
N ILE A 239 11.60 17.43 17.53
CA ILE A 239 10.89 17.68 18.78
C ILE A 239 11.33 19.03 19.35
N ASN A 240 10.39 19.94 19.54
CA ASN A 240 10.56 21.14 20.33
C ASN A 240 9.81 20.94 21.67
N LEU A 241 10.60 20.72 22.74
CA LEU A 241 10.04 20.49 24.09
C LEU A 241 9.58 21.79 24.78
N GLU A 242 10.06 22.96 24.33
CA GLU A 242 9.68 24.26 24.88
C GLU A 242 8.33 24.70 24.29
N GLU A 243 8.17 24.57 22.99
CA GLU A 243 6.92 24.86 22.28
C GLU A 243 5.95 23.68 22.30
N GLN A 244 6.35 22.54 22.85
CA GLN A 244 5.53 21.30 22.93
C GLN A 244 4.99 20.84 21.57
N CYS A 245 5.83 20.78 20.55
CA CYS A 245 5.42 20.36 19.22
C CYS A 245 6.36 19.36 18.56
N LEU A 246 5.80 18.55 17.67
CA LEU A 246 6.50 17.56 16.83
C LEU A 246 6.38 17.95 15.37
N THR A 247 7.48 17.92 14.63
CA THR A 247 7.46 18.11 13.17
C THR A 247 7.52 16.75 12.48
N ILE A 248 6.46 16.32 11.85
CA ILE A 248 6.35 15.01 11.21
C ILE A 248 6.75 15.12 9.73
N LYS A 249 7.97 14.65 9.39
CA LYS A 249 8.58 14.76 8.06
C LYS A 249 8.77 13.42 7.37
N ARG A 250 8.94 12.33 8.14
CA ARG A 250 9.39 11.03 7.64
C ARG A 250 8.62 9.87 8.21
N SER A 251 8.80 8.71 7.61
CA SER A 251 8.18 7.47 8.03
C SER A 251 9.12 6.31 7.73
N ILE A 252 9.31 5.41 8.68
CA ILE A 252 10.04 4.16 8.49
C ILE A 252 9.07 3.12 7.96
N ARG A 253 9.54 2.32 6.99
CA ARG A 253 8.80 1.17 6.47
C ARG A 253 9.76 0.09 6.00
N TYR A 254 9.29 -1.14 5.96
CA TYR A 254 9.96 -2.23 5.27
C TYR A 254 9.66 -2.16 3.77
N ASP A 255 10.69 -2.29 2.94
CA ASP A 255 10.57 -2.41 1.48
C ASP A 255 10.76 -3.88 1.11
N GLY A 256 9.66 -4.57 0.79
CA GLY A 256 9.68 -6.00 0.49
C GLY A 256 10.42 -6.35 -0.81
N THR A 257 10.55 -5.40 -1.74
CA THR A 257 11.31 -5.58 -2.98
C THR A 257 12.82 -5.58 -2.73
N LYS A 258 13.27 -4.77 -1.76
CA LYS A 258 14.68 -4.60 -1.41
C LYS A 258 15.10 -5.41 -0.20
N HIS A 259 14.14 -6.01 0.50
CA HIS A 259 14.33 -6.70 1.78
C HIS A 259 15.06 -5.84 2.83
N LYS A 260 14.76 -4.53 2.86
CA LYS A 260 15.39 -3.54 3.76
C LYS A 260 14.38 -2.59 4.36
N ASN A 261 14.74 -2.04 5.53
CA ASN A 261 14.04 -0.91 6.10
C ASN A 261 14.49 0.38 5.40
N VAL A 262 13.53 1.21 5.03
CA VAL A 262 13.79 2.48 4.34
C VAL A 262 13.11 3.63 5.05
N ILE A 263 13.77 4.78 5.04
CA ILE A 263 13.21 6.05 5.50
C ILE A 263 12.54 6.70 4.29
N GLY A 264 11.25 6.91 4.37
CA GLY A 264 10.48 7.56 3.33
C GLY A 264 9.81 8.83 3.82
N THR A 265 9.14 9.52 2.91
CA THR A 265 8.27 10.64 3.24
C THR A 265 6.98 10.15 3.91
N THR A 266 6.30 11.02 4.63
CA THR A 266 4.94 10.78 5.13
C THR A 266 3.98 10.46 3.97
N LYS A 267 2.85 9.82 4.27
CA LYS A 267 1.78 9.60 3.29
C LYS A 267 1.39 10.97 2.68
N ARG A 268 1.45 11.11 1.34
CA ARG A 268 1.21 12.33 0.57
C ARG A 268 2.32 13.41 0.65
N LYS A 269 3.51 13.09 1.15
CA LYS A 269 4.67 14.00 1.21
C LYS A 269 4.41 15.31 1.98
N LYS A 270 3.38 15.36 2.86
CA LYS A 270 3.09 16.55 3.66
C LYS A 270 3.87 16.52 4.97
N VAL A 271 4.57 17.59 5.25
CA VAL A 271 5.10 17.91 6.58
C VAL A 271 3.98 18.55 7.39
N ARG A 272 3.84 18.14 8.65
CA ARG A 272 2.88 18.74 9.58
C ARG A 272 3.50 18.91 10.97
N ILE A 273 2.98 19.85 11.70
CA ILE A 273 3.27 20.06 13.12
C ILE A 273 2.13 19.44 13.92
N VAL A 274 2.47 18.79 15.01
CA VAL A 274 1.53 18.19 15.96
C VAL A 274 1.88 18.69 17.34
N ASP A 275 1.01 19.47 17.95
CA ASP A 275 1.17 19.96 19.30
C ASP A 275 0.83 18.87 20.31
N PHE A 276 1.44 18.91 21.49
CA PHE A 276 1.22 17.94 22.56
C PHE A 276 1.28 18.60 23.93
N GLY A 277 0.79 17.93 24.95
CA GLY A 277 0.69 18.46 26.31
C GLY A 277 1.83 18.01 27.23
N ASP A 278 1.76 18.46 28.48
CA ASP A 278 2.77 18.25 29.53
C ASP A 278 3.07 16.77 29.78
N THR A 279 2.07 15.91 29.72
CA THR A 279 2.25 14.46 29.91
C THR A 279 3.25 13.87 28.91
N LEU A 280 3.11 14.18 27.61
CA LEU A 280 4.05 13.70 26.62
C LEU A 280 5.42 14.41 26.74
N THR A 281 5.46 15.65 27.19
CA THR A 281 6.70 16.38 27.49
C THR A 281 7.54 15.63 28.52
N GLU A 282 6.97 15.23 29.62
CA GLU A 282 7.68 14.50 30.68
C GLU A 282 8.09 13.08 30.24
N ILE A 283 7.27 12.39 29.46
CA ILE A 283 7.60 11.11 28.84
C ILE A 283 8.83 11.24 27.94
N LEU A 284 8.85 12.25 27.07
CA LEU A 284 9.97 12.48 26.14
C LEU A 284 11.26 12.88 26.85
N LYS A 285 11.17 13.72 27.89
CA LYS A 285 12.33 14.06 28.75
C LYS A 285 12.90 12.81 29.44
N ALA A 286 12.05 11.96 29.99
CA ALA A 286 12.45 10.71 30.61
C ALA A 286 13.11 9.76 29.60
N ALA A 287 12.51 9.60 28.43
CA ALA A 287 13.05 8.77 27.35
C ALA A 287 14.44 9.24 26.89
N ARG A 288 14.64 10.57 26.76
CA ARG A 288 15.96 11.12 26.39
C ARG A 288 17.03 10.84 27.44
N ARG A 289 16.67 10.95 28.71
CA ARG A 289 17.58 10.59 29.83
C ARG A 289 17.93 9.10 29.82
N GLU A 290 16.95 8.25 29.57
CA GLU A 290 17.17 6.80 29.54
C GLU A 290 18.04 6.37 28.36
N GLN A 291 17.86 6.97 27.18
CA GLN A 291 18.76 6.72 26.05
C GLN A 291 20.21 7.10 26.34
N LEU A 292 20.43 8.21 27.03
CA LEU A 292 21.79 8.61 27.43
C LEU A 292 22.41 7.62 28.40
N LYS A 293 21.65 7.12 29.39
CA LYS A 293 22.12 6.07 30.31
C LYS A 293 22.44 4.77 29.57
N SER A 294 21.53 4.32 28.71
CA SER A 294 21.73 3.11 27.91
C SER A 294 22.97 3.21 27.05
N ARG A 295 23.21 4.36 26.40
CA ARG A 295 24.44 4.59 25.64
C ARG A 295 25.71 4.50 26.48
N MET A 296 25.68 4.98 27.73
CA MET A 296 26.80 4.85 28.65
C MET A 296 27.00 3.41 29.11
N GLN A 297 25.91 2.66 29.34
CA GLN A 297 25.95 1.28 29.78
C GLN A 297 26.48 0.31 28.72
N TYR A 298 26.02 0.46 27.49
CA TYR A 298 26.42 -0.39 26.37
C TYR A 298 27.79 -0.01 25.78
N GLY A 299 28.26 1.24 25.99
CA GLY A 299 29.57 1.70 25.50
C GLY A 299 29.75 1.47 23.99
N GLU A 300 30.79 0.73 23.63
CA GLU A 300 31.09 0.42 22.22
C GLU A 300 30.05 -0.51 21.56
N LEU A 301 29.32 -1.29 22.33
CA LEU A 301 28.26 -2.16 21.81
C LEU A 301 26.96 -1.42 21.54
N TYR A 302 26.89 -0.10 21.85
CA TYR A 302 25.72 0.69 21.57
C TYR A 302 25.59 0.99 20.07
N HIS A 303 24.46 0.60 19.47
CA HIS A 303 24.19 0.85 18.07
C HIS A 303 23.89 2.35 17.81
N ARG A 304 24.57 2.90 16.83
CA ARG A 304 24.25 4.19 16.23
C ARG A 304 23.49 3.98 14.94
N ASN A 305 22.58 4.88 14.65
CA ASN A 305 21.67 4.76 13.52
C ASN A 305 22.12 5.67 12.39
N TYR A 306 22.08 5.15 11.18
CA TYR A 306 22.56 5.82 9.98
C TYR A 306 21.56 5.69 8.84
N TYR A 307 21.64 6.60 7.90
CA TYR A 307 20.98 6.45 6.61
C TYR A 307 21.97 6.68 5.47
N LYS A 308 21.72 5.96 4.37
CA LYS A 308 22.40 6.13 3.10
C LYS A 308 21.42 6.62 2.06
N GLU A 309 21.80 7.67 1.34
CA GLU A 309 21.04 8.19 0.21
C GLU A 309 21.32 7.34 -1.04
N VAL A 310 20.26 6.81 -1.64
CA VAL A 310 20.34 5.93 -2.81
C VAL A 310 19.52 6.51 -3.95
N HIS A 311 20.18 6.72 -5.08
CA HIS A 311 19.58 7.26 -6.29
C HIS A 311 19.27 6.11 -7.26
N VAL A 312 17.99 5.93 -7.64
CA VAL A 312 17.57 4.97 -8.67
C VAL A 312 16.70 5.68 -9.69
N LYS A 313 17.22 5.83 -10.90
CA LYS A 313 16.58 6.62 -11.95
C LYS A 313 16.27 8.04 -11.42
N ASN A 314 15.00 8.46 -11.47
CA ASN A 314 14.54 9.78 -11.01
C ASN A 314 14.04 9.78 -9.55
N ARG A 315 14.40 8.78 -8.74
CA ARG A 315 13.95 8.66 -7.35
C ARG A 315 15.12 8.62 -6.40
N VAL A 316 14.95 9.35 -5.31
CA VAL A 316 15.85 9.32 -4.15
C VAL A 316 15.11 8.62 -3.02
N TYR A 317 15.78 7.69 -2.36
CA TYR A 317 15.29 7.08 -1.13
C TYR A 317 16.45 6.84 -0.17
N TYR A 318 16.14 6.64 1.09
CA TYR A 318 17.11 6.54 2.16
C TYR A 318 17.03 5.15 2.78
N GLU A 319 18.09 4.36 2.65
CA GLU A 319 18.23 3.08 3.31
C GLU A 319 18.65 3.28 4.76
N TYR A 320 18.04 2.55 5.69
CA TYR A 320 18.36 2.58 7.10
C TYR A 320 19.37 1.51 7.46
N TYR A 321 20.36 1.89 8.27
CA TYR A 321 21.38 1.03 8.83
C TYR A 321 21.62 1.34 10.32
N HIS A 322 22.10 0.39 11.07
CA HIS A 322 22.61 0.56 12.43
C HIS A 322 23.95 -0.17 12.56
N LEU A 323 24.88 0.44 13.23
CA LEU A 323 26.24 -0.04 13.43
C LEU A 323 26.62 0.19 14.89
N ASP A 324 27.33 -0.74 15.51
CA ASP A 324 27.92 -0.55 16.81
C ASP A 324 29.31 0.11 16.69
N GLY A 325 29.92 0.46 17.84
CA GLY A 325 31.22 1.17 17.85
C GLY A 325 32.41 0.32 17.40
N THR A 326 32.21 -1.00 17.21
CA THR A 326 33.26 -1.91 16.70
C THR A 326 33.31 -1.95 15.18
N GLN A 327 32.29 -1.41 14.52
CA GLN A 327 32.15 -1.42 13.07
C GLN A 327 32.61 -0.10 12.46
N GLU A 328 33.32 -0.18 11.35
CA GLU A 328 33.71 1.01 10.58
C GLU A 328 32.50 1.62 9.89
N VAL A 329 32.33 2.94 10.03
CA VAL A 329 31.22 3.68 9.42
C VAL A 329 31.62 4.10 8.00
N PRO A 330 30.91 3.62 6.95
CA PRO A 330 31.17 4.05 5.57
C PRO A 330 31.00 5.56 5.41
N ALA A 331 31.84 6.19 4.57
CA ALA A 331 31.86 7.64 4.38
C ALA A 331 30.55 8.23 3.81
N ASP A 332 29.74 7.44 3.15
CA ASP A 332 28.45 7.83 2.56
C ASP A 332 27.27 7.63 3.53
N TYR A 333 27.52 7.21 4.77
CA TYR A 333 26.51 7.09 5.82
C TYR A 333 26.40 8.39 6.62
N LYS A 334 25.15 8.81 6.87
CA LYS A 334 24.84 9.99 7.70
C LYS A 334 24.14 9.54 8.98
N GLU A 335 24.65 9.99 10.12
CA GLU A 335 24.08 9.66 11.43
C GLU A 335 22.71 10.31 11.60
N ILE A 336 21.77 9.59 12.25
CA ILE A 336 20.42 10.06 12.56
C ILE A 336 20.01 9.65 13.98
N SER A 337 19.50 10.58 14.77
CA SER A 337 19.16 10.37 16.18
C SER A 337 17.66 10.13 16.33
N PHE A 338 17.23 8.88 16.29
CA PHE A 338 15.82 8.51 16.50
C PHE A 338 15.40 8.59 17.97
N VAL A 339 14.08 8.75 18.18
CA VAL A 339 13.44 8.81 19.50
C VAL A 339 13.10 7.41 20.01
N CYS A 340 12.53 6.55 19.17
CA CYS A 340 12.06 5.23 19.54
C CYS A 340 13.17 4.19 19.37
N LEU A 341 14.07 4.10 20.36
CA LEU A 341 15.19 3.17 20.37
C LEU A 341 14.98 2.08 21.42
N ARG A 342 15.61 0.94 21.17
CA ARG A 342 15.82 -0.13 22.15
C ARG A 342 16.98 0.22 23.08
N PRO A 343 17.13 -0.49 24.20
CA PRO A 343 18.24 -0.23 25.12
C PRO A 343 19.63 -0.35 24.50
N ASP A 344 19.81 -1.21 23.51
CA ASP A 344 21.06 -1.38 22.75
C ASP A 344 21.31 -0.27 21.71
N GLY A 345 20.41 0.71 21.59
CA GLY A 345 20.49 1.78 20.60
C GLY A 345 19.92 1.48 19.21
N SER A 346 19.53 0.23 18.93
CA SER A 346 18.86 -0.12 17.68
C SER A 346 17.45 0.46 17.60
N LEU A 347 16.97 0.75 16.38
CA LEU A 347 15.65 1.34 16.18
C LEU A 347 14.52 0.33 16.47
N GLU A 348 13.49 0.77 17.20
CA GLU A 348 12.26 0.01 17.31
C GLU A 348 11.48 0.11 16.00
N LEU A 349 11.39 -1.00 15.28
CA LEU A 349 10.88 -1.04 13.91
C LEU A 349 9.34 -1.22 13.87
N PRO A 350 8.67 -0.69 12.84
CA PRO A 350 7.23 -0.91 12.65
C PRO A 350 6.81 -2.38 12.60
N SER A 351 7.66 -3.25 12.03
CA SER A 351 7.42 -4.70 11.98
C SER A 351 7.41 -5.33 13.37
N THR A 352 8.34 -4.92 14.24
CA THR A 352 8.41 -5.39 15.62
C THR A 352 7.23 -4.92 16.44
N LEU A 353 6.88 -3.63 16.34
CA LEU A 353 5.67 -3.10 16.99
C LEU A 353 4.41 -3.83 16.53
N GLY A 354 4.32 -4.17 15.24
CA GLY A 354 3.22 -4.98 14.71
C GLY A 354 3.17 -6.40 15.32
N ILE A 355 4.33 -7.00 15.65
CA ILE A 355 4.38 -8.29 16.36
C ILE A 355 3.93 -8.09 17.82
N VAL A 356 4.37 -7.02 18.48
CA VAL A 356 3.95 -6.69 19.84
C VAL A 356 2.44 -6.52 19.93
N CYS A 357 1.84 -5.72 19.01
CA CYS A 357 0.39 -5.55 18.98
C CYS A 357 -0.35 -6.89 18.81
N ARG A 358 0.09 -7.75 17.90
CA ARG A 358 -0.49 -9.10 17.75
C ARG A 358 -0.32 -9.97 18.99
N SER A 359 0.77 -9.80 19.76
CA SER A 359 0.97 -10.51 21.02
C SER A 359 0.03 -9.99 22.11
N VAL A 360 -0.18 -8.69 22.18
CA VAL A 360 -1.17 -8.04 23.07
C VAL A 360 -2.56 -8.57 22.75
N SER A 361 -2.98 -8.48 21.49
CA SER A 361 -4.30 -8.94 21.00
C SER A 361 -4.60 -10.41 21.36
N LYS A 362 -3.57 -11.27 21.44
CA LYS A 362 -3.74 -12.68 21.78
C LYS A 362 -3.69 -12.99 23.28
N LYS A 363 -3.15 -12.10 24.11
CA LYS A 363 -2.76 -12.42 25.49
C LYS A 363 -3.36 -11.48 26.53
N LEU A 364 -3.82 -10.32 26.14
CA LEU A 364 -4.42 -9.34 27.05
C LEU A 364 -5.92 -9.27 26.76
N GLU A 365 -6.71 -9.70 27.74
CA GLU A 365 -8.17 -9.69 27.67
C GLU A 365 -8.71 -8.27 27.46
N GLY A 366 -9.67 -8.11 26.55
CA GLY A 366 -10.23 -6.83 26.14
C GLY A 366 -9.45 -6.12 25.01
N PHE A 367 -8.40 -6.81 24.46
CA PHE A 367 -7.58 -6.27 23.37
C PHE A 367 -7.55 -7.18 22.14
N GLU A 368 -8.57 -7.99 21.90
CA GLU A 368 -8.62 -9.05 20.88
C GLU A 368 -8.32 -8.51 19.47
N ASP A 369 -8.73 -7.27 19.18
CA ASP A 369 -8.51 -6.60 17.89
C ASP A 369 -7.44 -5.50 17.95
N PHE A 370 -6.62 -5.50 19.01
CA PHE A 370 -5.63 -4.44 19.18
C PHE A 370 -4.61 -4.37 18.07
N HIS A 371 -4.50 -3.20 17.48
CA HIS A 371 -3.51 -2.87 16.47
C HIS A 371 -3.02 -1.42 16.66
N PHE A 372 -1.80 -1.13 16.24
CA PHE A 372 -1.17 0.17 16.51
C PHE A 372 -2.00 1.39 16.05
N HIS A 373 -2.74 1.25 14.95
CA HIS A 373 -3.56 2.35 14.42
C HIS A 373 -4.75 2.70 15.34
N GLN A 374 -5.19 1.79 16.20
CA GLN A 374 -6.24 2.04 17.20
C GLN A 374 -5.84 3.15 18.19
N LEU A 375 -4.54 3.30 18.51
CA LEU A 375 -4.06 4.42 19.34
C LEU A 375 -4.37 5.79 18.71
N ARG A 376 -4.25 5.88 17.40
CA ARG A 376 -4.58 7.10 16.65
C ARG A 376 -6.10 7.32 16.57
N HIS A 377 -6.89 6.26 16.46
CA HIS A 377 -8.35 6.35 16.58
C HIS A 377 -8.74 6.84 17.96
N THR A 378 -8.12 6.30 19.02
CA THR A 378 -8.32 6.73 20.41
C THR A 378 -7.97 8.21 20.61
N TYR A 379 -6.82 8.66 20.11
CA TYR A 379 -6.44 10.07 20.13
C TYR A 379 -7.49 10.97 19.47
N THR A 380 -7.97 10.57 18.29
CA THR A 380 -9.01 11.31 17.55
C THR A 380 -10.31 11.39 18.34
N SER A 381 -10.79 10.26 18.83
CA SER A 381 -12.05 10.18 19.60
C SER A 381 -11.95 10.97 20.91
N ASN A 382 -10.83 10.88 21.62
CA ASN A 382 -10.62 11.63 22.85
C ASN A 382 -10.62 13.15 22.62
N LEU A 383 -9.95 13.64 21.58
CA LEU A 383 -9.96 15.07 21.27
C LEU A 383 -11.37 15.57 20.94
N LEU A 384 -12.08 14.88 20.05
CA LEU A 384 -13.42 15.27 19.62
C LEU A 384 -14.44 15.16 20.76
N SER A 385 -14.37 14.12 21.61
CA SER A 385 -15.24 13.94 22.78
C SER A 385 -14.99 14.99 23.87
N ASN A 386 -13.79 15.59 23.91
CA ASN A 386 -13.46 16.68 24.81
C ASN A 386 -13.62 18.08 24.17
N GLY A 387 -14.31 18.18 23.03
CA GLY A 387 -14.73 19.45 22.45
C GLY A 387 -13.73 20.08 21.47
N ALA A 388 -12.68 19.37 21.06
CA ALA A 388 -11.78 19.89 20.03
C ALA A 388 -12.54 20.05 18.68
N ALA A 389 -12.27 21.15 17.98
CA ALA A 389 -12.90 21.37 16.68
C ALA A 389 -12.45 20.31 15.66
N PRO A 390 -13.38 19.69 14.90
CA PRO A 390 -13.04 18.64 13.93
C PRO A 390 -11.98 19.07 12.89
N LYS A 391 -11.92 20.34 12.56
CA LYS A 391 -10.96 20.92 11.64
C LYS A 391 -9.53 20.89 12.20
N ASP A 392 -9.37 21.26 13.48
CA ASP A 392 -8.10 21.25 14.17
C ASP A 392 -7.58 19.81 14.31
N VAL A 393 -8.47 18.88 14.69
CA VAL A 393 -8.12 17.45 14.75
C VAL A 393 -7.72 16.90 13.38
N GLN A 394 -8.39 17.33 12.31
CA GLN A 394 -7.99 16.97 10.94
C GLN A 394 -6.57 17.43 10.61
N GLU A 395 -6.21 18.65 11.00
CA GLU A 395 -4.89 19.24 10.73
C GLU A 395 -3.79 18.54 11.52
N LEU A 396 -3.99 18.32 12.83
CA LEU A 396 -3.07 17.55 13.69
C LEU A 396 -2.81 16.15 13.14
N LEU A 397 -3.86 15.48 12.67
CA LEU A 397 -3.75 14.15 12.09
C LEU A 397 -3.16 14.16 10.67
N GLY A 398 -3.26 15.27 9.94
CA GLY A 398 -2.92 15.35 8.52
C GLY A 398 -3.85 14.51 7.65
N HIS A 399 -5.15 14.47 7.97
CA HIS A 399 -6.17 13.91 7.13
C HIS A 399 -6.46 14.86 5.96
N SER A 400 -6.58 14.29 4.76
CA SER A 400 -6.89 15.09 3.56
C SER A 400 -8.34 15.53 3.49
N ASP A 401 -9.21 14.82 4.18
CA ASP A 401 -10.65 15.01 4.18
C ASP A 401 -11.16 14.93 5.62
N VAL A 402 -11.99 15.90 6.00
CA VAL A 402 -12.67 15.96 7.30
C VAL A 402 -13.56 14.74 7.49
N SER A 403 -14.13 14.19 6.42
CA SER A 403 -14.98 12.99 6.47
C SER A 403 -14.27 11.81 7.15
N THR A 404 -12.95 11.65 6.93
CA THR A 404 -12.17 10.62 7.62
C THR A 404 -12.14 10.82 9.15
N THR A 405 -12.04 12.08 9.62
CA THR A 405 -12.07 12.42 11.04
C THR A 405 -13.48 12.25 11.61
N MET A 406 -14.48 12.67 10.84
CA MET A 406 -15.89 12.55 11.26
C MET A 406 -16.38 11.10 11.29
N ASN A 407 -15.91 10.25 10.36
CA ASN A 407 -16.23 8.82 10.38
C ASN A 407 -15.69 8.14 11.65
N ILE A 408 -14.50 8.53 12.12
CA ILE A 408 -13.96 8.04 13.40
C ILE A 408 -14.86 8.49 14.57
N TYR A 409 -15.37 9.73 14.52
CA TYR A 409 -16.26 10.27 15.55
C TYR A 409 -17.68 9.70 15.49
N ALA A 410 -18.17 9.32 14.32
CA ALA A 410 -19.48 8.67 14.18
C ALA A 410 -19.59 7.36 14.97
N HIS A 411 -18.45 6.70 15.19
CA HIS A 411 -18.31 5.54 16.09
C HIS A 411 -17.98 5.95 17.54
N SER A 412 -18.21 7.23 17.91
CA SER A 412 -17.97 7.73 19.26
C SER A 412 -18.88 7.03 20.28
N THR A 413 -18.39 6.96 21.50
CA THR A 413 -19.08 6.27 22.60
C THR A 413 -20.54 6.69 22.75
N ARG A 414 -21.43 5.77 23.13
CA ARG A 414 -22.84 6.03 23.48
C ARG A 414 -23.00 7.20 24.47
N LYS A 415 -22.00 7.40 25.34
CA LYS A 415 -21.93 8.54 26.26
C LYS A 415 -21.87 9.88 25.50
N ALA A 416 -20.98 10.03 24.52
CA ALA A 416 -20.87 11.28 23.76
C ALA A 416 -22.12 11.57 22.92
N LYS A 417 -22.77 10.54 22.36
CA LYS A 417 -24.04 10.68 21.64
C LYS A 417 -25.16 11.14 22.61
N ARG A 418 -25.21 10.58 23.82
CA ARG A 418 -26.17 10.97 24.87
C ARG A 418 -25.95 12.40 25.37
N ASP A 419 -24.68 12.80 25.55
CA ASP A 419 -24.36 14.17 26.00
C ASP A 419 -24.69 15.19 24.90
N SER A 420 -24.48 14.85 23.62
CA SER A 420 -24.92 15.67 22.49
C SER A 420 -26.47 15.81 22.44
N ALA A 421 -27.21 14.73 22.66
CA ALA A 421 -28.69 14.81 22.73
C ALA A 421 -29.17 15.70 23.87
N ARG A 422 -28.50 15.69 25.03
CA ARG A 422 -28.83 16.55 26.19
C ARG A 422 -28.61 18.06 25.94
N LEU A 423 -27.88 18.44 24.88
CA LEU A 423 -27.76 19.84 24.48
C LEU A 423 -29.14 20.44 24.10
N LEU A 424 -30.05 19.62 23.59
CA LEU A 424 -31.42 20.07 23.29
C LEU A 424 -32.21 20.43 24.57
N ASP A 425 -31.95 19.77 25.70
CA ASP A 425 -32.59 20.06 26.97
C ASP A 425 -32.21 21.48 27.45
N LYS A 426 -30.98 21.94 27.19
CA LYS A 426 -30.52 23.30 27.48
C LYS A 426 -31.24 24.36 26.63
N VAL A 427 -31.60 24.04 25.40
CA VAL A 427 -32.38 24.94 24.54
C VAL A 427 -33.79 25.07 25.06
N ALA A 428 -34.40 23.94 25.48
CA ALA A 428 -35.75 23.93 26.05
C ALA A 428 -35.86 24.62 27.43
N SER A 429 -34.77 24.60 28.22
CA SER A 429 -34.74 25.27 29.53
C SER A 429 -34.43 26.77 29.47
N ASN A 430 -33.96 27.28 28.31
CA ASN A 430 -33.69 28.69 28.06
C ASN A 430 -34.83 29.38 27.25
N ALA A 431 -35.91 28.68 26.93
CA ALA A 431 -37.12 29.19 26.31
C ALA A 431 -38.24 29.35 27.36
#